data_4adc0653795ef1def8e07bc3bc9af7f5
#
_entry.id   4adc0653795ef1def8e07bc3bc9af7f5
#
_cell.length_a   1.000
_cell.length_b   1.000
_cell.length_c   1.000
_cell.angle_alpha   90.00
_cell.angle_beta   90.00
_cell.angle_gamma   90.00
#
_symmetry.space_group_name_H-M   'P 1'
#
loop_
_entity.id
_entity.type
_entity.pdbx_description
1 polymer ?
#
loop_
_entity_poly.entity_id
_entity_poly.type
_entity_poly.pdbx_seq_one_letter_code
_entity_poly.pdbx_strand_id
1 'polypeptide(L)'
;MKVKKVHFGTNSKEFSRSCKQLCEICNILAVYYLKKEDVNSALDLLKKSEELCENNELGQAMTFNNMACYYRRIGKMRSALNFLQQALTIEAKLQRPEV
;
A
#
# COMPACT_ATOMS: atom_id res chain seq x y z
N MET A 1 4.35 16.63 4.57
CA MET A 1 3.65 16.69 4.74
C MET A 1 2.72 16.19 5.60
N LYS A 2 2.69 15.63 6.46
CA LYS A 2 1.83 15.13 7.23
C LYS A 2 1.19 16.14 8.00
N VAL A 3 1.60 17.18 8.05
CA VAL A 3 1.08 18.16 8.68
C VAL A 3 -0.30 18.36 8.48
N LYS A 4 -0.78 18.25 7.41
CA LYS A 4 -2.06 18.37 7.15
C LYS A 4 -2.95 17.60 7.93
N LYS A 5 -2.66 16.54 8.30
CA LYS A 5 -3.53 15.71 8.97
C LYS A 5 -3.93 16.39 10.19
N VAL A 6 -3.21 17.13 10.71
CA VAL A 6 -3.49 17.72 11.89
C VAL A 6 -4.73 18.53 11.87
N HIS A 7 -4.97 19.22 10.90
CA HIS A 7 -6.12 19.98 10.85
C HIS A 7 -7.36 19.28 10.79
N PHE A 8 -7.45 18.26 10.11
CA PHE A 8 -8.67 17.58 9.98
C PHE A 8 -8.82 16.56 10.96
N GLY A 9 -8.07 16.53 11.90
CA GLY A 9 -8.13 15.46 12.83
C GLY A 9 -9.48 15.34 13.36
N THR A 10 -10.23 16.24 13.21
CA THR A 10 -11.46 16.16 13.76
C THR A 10 -12.22 15.08 13.26
N ASN A 11 -12.33 14.79 12.09
CA ASN A 11 -13.08 13.76 11.68
C ASN A 11 -12.37 12.68 11.34
N SER A 12 -11.80 12.09 12.19
CA SER A 12 -11.02 10.98 11.92
C SER A 12 -11.71 9.88 11.21
N LYS A 13 -12.95 9.60 11.46
CA LYS A 13 -13.57 8.51 10.77
C LYS A 13 -13.70 8.77 9.32
N GLU A 14 -14.18 9.90 8.91
CA GLU A 14 -14.30 10.21 7.52
C GLU A 14 -12.96 10.34 6.87
N PHE A 15 -12.00 10.92 7.58
CA PHE A 15 -10.68 11.08 7.02
C PHE A 15 -10.06 9.69 6.79
N SER A 16 -10.24 8.81 7.73
CA SER A 16 -9.71 7.47 7.61
C SER A 16 -10.33 6.72 6.46
N ARG A 17 -11.61 6.88 6.27
CA ARG A 17 -12.29 6.21 5.19
C ARG A 17 -11.79 6.72 3.86
N SER A 18 -11.59 8.02 3.73
CA SER A 18 -11.09 8.60 2.50
C SER A 18 -9.68 8.10 2.22
N CYS A 19 -8.83 8.00 3.23
CA CYS A 19 -7.49 7.50 3.04
C CYS A 19 -7.52 6.06 2.59
N LYS A 20 -8.44 5.25 3.12
CA LYS A 20 -8.55 3.88 2.72
C LYS A 20 -8.95 3.79 1.26
N GLN A 21 -9.91 4.59 0.84
CA GLN A 21 -10.35 4.54 -0.53
C GLN A 21 -9.27 5.01 -1.48
N LEU A 22 -8.54 6.05 -1.12
CA LEU A 22 -7.47 6.53 -1.96
C LEU A 22 -6.35 5.50 -2.04
N CYS A 23 -6.07 4.84 -0.94
CA CYS A 23 -5.05 3.80 -0.92
C CYS A 23 -5.44 2.70 -1.90
N GLU A 24 -6.69 2.28 -1.89
CA GLU A 24 -7.14 1.26 -2.79
C GLU A 24 -7.00 1.69 -4.23
N ILE A 25 -7.41 2.91 -4.54
CA ILE A 25 -7.33 3.39 -5.91
C ILE A 25 -5.88 3.48 -6.34
N CYS A 26 -4.99 3.96 -5.47
CA CYS A 26 -3.59 4.05 -5.83
C CYS A 26 -3.01 2.68 -6.10
N ASN A 27 -3.42 1.67 -5.33
CA ASN A 27 -2.92 0.33 -5.55
C ASN A 27 -3.43 -0.24 -6.89
N ILE A 28 -4.68 0.02 -7.21
CA ILE A 28 -5.23 -0.48 -8.46
C ILE A 28 -4.52 0.18 -9.64
N LEU A 29 -4.30 1.49 -9.55
CA LEU A 29 -3.62 2.18 -10.62
C LEU A 29 -2.16 1.76 -10.73
N ALA A 30 -1.53 1.46 -9.59
CA ALA A 30 -0.15 1.01 -9.62
C ALA A 30 -0.03 -0.30 -10.40
N VAL A 31 -0.97 -1.22 -10.16
CA VAL A 31 -0.96 -2.49 -10.87
C VAL A 31 -1.18 -2.24 -12.37
N TYR A 32 -2.06 -1.31 -12.68
CA TYR A 32 -2.32 -0.98 -14.08
C TYR A 32 -1.04 -0.49 -14.74
N TYR A 33 -0.30 0.42 -14.10
CA TYR A 33 0.93 0.93 -14.68
C TYR A 33 2.02 -0.13 -14.73
N LEU A 34 2.04 -1.05 -13.77
CA LEU A 34 3.01 -2.12 -13.83
C LEU A 34 2.76 -2.99 -15.07
N LYS A 35 1.50 -3.23 -15.38
CA LYS A 35 1.18 -4.03 -16.54
C LYS A 35 1.55 -3.29 -17.82
N LYS A 36 1.53 -1.96 -17.80
CA LYS A 36 1.91 -1.20 -18.96
C LYS A 36 3.40 -0.97 -18.96
N GLU A 37 4.10 -1.53 -18.00
CA GLU A 37 5.53 -1.39 -17.90
C GLU A 37 5.97 0.03 -17.62
N ASP A 38 5.10 0.84 -17.04
CA ASP A 38 5.46 2.19 -16.67
C ASP A 38 5.78 2.09 -15.18
N VAL A 39 6.96 1.56 -14.86
CA VAL A 39 7.30 1.30 -13.49
C VAL A 39 7.49 2.57 -12.66
N ASN A 40 7.86 3.67 -13.29
CA ASN A 40 8.06 4.89 -12.53
C ASN A 40 6.74 5.43 -12.00
N SER A 41 5.70 5.41 -12.82
CA SER A 41 4.40 5.87 -12.37
C SER A 41 3.86 4.92 -11.32
N ALA A 42 4.10 3.64 -11.49
CA ALA A 42 3.65 2.67 -10.52
C ALA A 42 4.31 2.92 -9.17
N LEU A 43 5.60 3.22 -9.17
CA LEU A 43 6.31 3.45 -7.92
C LEU A 43 5.77 4.68 -7.21
N ASP A 44 5.48 5.74 -7.95
CA ASP A 44 4.95 6.94 -7.35
C ASP A 44 3.62 6.65 -6.66
N LEU A 45 2.79 5.87 -7.31
CA LEU A 45 1.50 5.53 -6.75
C LEU A 45 1.65 4.64 -5.52
N LEU A 46 2.61 3.73 -5.56
CA LEU A 46 2.82 2.84 -4.43
C LEU A 46 3.36 3.61 -3.22
N LYS A 47 4.20 4.59 -3.45
CA LYS A 47 4.70 5.39 -2.36
C LYS A 47 3.57 6.21 -1.74
N LYS A 48 2.67 6.70 -2.57
CA LYS A 48 1.56 7.44 -2.08
C LYS A 48 0.64 6.54 -1.29
N SER A 49 0.45 5.33 -1.77
CA SER A 49 -0.38 4.36 -1.11
C SER A 49 0.20 4.02 0.25
N GLU A 50 1.51 3.90 0.32
CA GLU A 50 2.18 3.57 1.56
C GLU A 50 1.89 4.64 2.61
N GLU A 51 1.89 5.88 2.24
CA GLU A 51 1.59 6.93 3.16
C GLU A 51 0.13 6.91 3.58
N LEU A 52 -0.75 6.61 2.67
CA LEU A 52 -2.18 6.61 2.95
C LEU A 52 -2.62 5.47 3.85
N CYS A 53 -1.87 4.38 3.86
CA CYS A 53 -2.30 3.23 4.63
C CYS A 53 -1.57 3.11 5.97
N GLU A 54 -1.03 4.20 6.47
CA GLU A 54 -0.33 4.17 7.70
C GLU A 54 -1.12 3.50 8.81
N ASN A 55 -2.39 3.69 8.93
CA ASN A 55 -3.19 3.04 9.95
C ASN A 55 -4.17 2.02 9.38
N ASN A 56 -3.83 1.41 8.28
CA ASN A 56 -4.73 0.50 7.61
C ASN A 56 -3.97 -0.75 7.22
N GLU A 57 -4.01 -1.76 8.03
CA GLU A 57 -3.22 -2.96 7.80
C GLU A 57 -3.57 -3.67 6.51
N LEU A 58 -4.84 -3.69 6.15
CA LEU A 58 -5.21 -4.33 4.91
C LEU A 58 -4.59 -3.57 3.75
N GLY A 59 -4.62 -2.24 3.81
CA GLY A 59 -4.01 -1.43 2.77
C GLY A 59 -2.50 -1.63 2.73
N GLN A 60 -1.87 -1.82 3.89
CA GLN A 60 -0.44 -2.07 3.93
C GLN A 60 -0.10 -3.39 3.25
N ALA A 61 -0.90 -4.42 3.50
CA ALA A 61 -0.65 -5.71 2.87
C ALA A 61 -0.77 -5.59 1.36
N MET A 62 -1.77 -4.88 0.88
CA MET A 62 -1.94 -4.68 -0.54
C MET A 62 -0.77 -3.91 -1.12
N THR A 63 -0.37 -2.85 -0.45
CA THR A 63 0.70 -2.00 -0.95
C THR A 63 2.02 -2.76 -0.97
N PHE A 64 2.31 -3.51 0.08
CA PHE A 64 3.57 -4.26 0.14
C PHE A 64 3.59 -5.36 -0.92
N ASN A 65 2.45 -5.98 -1.17
CA ASN A 65 2.38 -7.00 -2.18
C ASN A 65 2.66 -6.38 -3.56
N ASN A 66 2.13 -5.19 -3.82
CA ASN A 66 2.37 -4.53 -5.08
C ASN A 66 3.80 -3.97 -5.17
N MET A 67 4.37 -3.58 -4.05
CA MET A 67 5.75 -3.16 -4.03
C MET A 67 6.63 -4.33 -4.41
N ALA A 68 6.29 -5.53 -3.93
CA ALA A 68 7.03 -6.72 -4.30
C ALA A 68 6.97 -6.93 -5.81
N CYS A 69 5.81 -6.70 -6.41
CA CYS A 69 5.68 -6.85 -7.85
C CYS A 69 6.56 -5.82 -8.58
N TYR A 70 6.59 -4.61 -8.06
CA TYR A 70 7.41 -3.57 -8.66
C TYR A 70 8.88 -3.97 -8.60
N TYR A 71 9.37 -4.41 -7.43
CA TYR A 71 10.77 -4.74 -7.31
C TYR A 71 11.13 -5.97 -8.13
N ARG A 72 10.20 -6.89 -8.28
CA ARG A 72 10.46 -8.04 -9.11
C ARG A 72 10.62 -7.62 -10.55
N ARG A 73 9.80 -6.66 -11.00
CA ARG A 73 9.90 -6.22 -12.37
C ARG A 73 11.21 -5.53 -12.68
N ILE A 74 11.79 -4.82 -11.74
CA ILE A 74 13.06 -4.16 -12.00
C ILE A 74 14.24 -5.04 -11.59
N GLY A 75 13.95 -6.29 -11.28
CA GLY A 75 15.05 -7.23 -11.02
C GLY A 75 15.64 -7.23 -9.63
N LYS A 76 15.01 -6.58 -8.67
CA LYS A 76 15.53 -6.56 -7.32
C LYS A 76 14.80 -7.59 -6.49
N MET A 77 15.20 -8.83 -6.67
CA MET A 77 14.48 -9.93 -6.04
C MET A 77 14.54 -9.95 -4.54
N ARG A 78 15.64 -9.49 -3.96
CA ARG A 78 15.73 -9.50 -2.53
C ARG A 78 14.76 -8.51 -1.92
N SER A 79 14.62 -7.34 -2.50
CA SER A 79 13.67 -6.37 -2.03
C SER A 79 12.26 -6.88 -2.22
N ALA A 80 12.02 -7.54 -3.35
CA ALA A 80 10.69 -8.09 -3.62
C ALA A 80 10.32 -9.10 -2.54
N LEU A 81 11.25 -9.96 -2.17
CA LEU A 81 10.99 -10.97 -1.18
C LEU A 81 10.71 -10.34 0.17
N ASN A 82 11.43 -9.31 0.51
CA ASN A 82 11.22 -8.63 1.75
C ASN A 82 9.82 -8.07 1.85
N PHE A 83 9.37 -7.39 0.83
CA PHE A 83 8.03 -6.81 0.86
C PHE A 83 6.96 -7.90 0.86
N LEU A 84 7.21 -8.98 0.16
CA LEU A 84 6.25 -10.05 0.13
C LEU A 84 6.11 -10.68 1.51
N GLN A 85 7.21 -10.82 2.24
CA GLN A 85 7.16 -11.37 3.56
C GLN A 85 6.40 -10.45 4.50
N GLN A 86 6.56 -9.15 4.36
CA GLN A 86 5.83 -8.22 5.18
C GLN A 86 4.34 -8.30 4.88
N ALA A 87 3.98 -8.42 3.62
CA ALA A 87 2.58 -8.53 3.24
C ALA A 87 1.98 -9.81 3.80
N LEU A 88 2.72 -10.90 3.72
CA LEU A 88 2.22 -12.16 4.22
C LEU A 88 2.04 -12.14 5.74
N THR A 89 2.94 -11.47 6.43
CA THR A 89 2.84 -11.37 7.88
C THR A 89 1.55 -10.62 8.26
N ILE A 90 1.24 -9.57 7.56
CA ILE A 90 0.05 -8.82 7.84
C ILE A 90 -1.19 -9.62 7.49
N GLU A 91 -1.16 -10.28 6.35
CA GLU A 91 -2.32 -11.06 5.94
C GLU A 91 -2.59 -12.20 6.90
N ALA A 92 -1.56 -12.85 7.37
CA ALA A 92 -1.72 -13.94 8.31
C ALA A 92 -2.35 -13.43 9.60
N LYS A 93 -1.94 -12.22 10.02
CA LYS A 93 -2.49 -11.67 11.20
C LYS A 93 -3.96 -11.35 11.01
N LEU A 94 -4.32 -10.80 9.88
CA LEU A 94 -5.69 -10.43 9.63
C LEU A 94 -6.60 -11.61 9.46
N GLN A 95 -6.08 -12.71 8.92
CA GLN A 95 -6.90 -13.86 8.73
C GLN A 95 -6.90 -14.80 9.89
N ARG A 96 -6.16 -14.58 10.95
CA ARG A 96 -6.07 -15.49 12.00
C ARG A 96 -7.40 -15.66 12.64
N PRO A 97 -7.85 -16.80 12.84
CA PRO A 97 -9.12 -17.08 13.40
C PRO A 97 -9.12 -16.67 14.83
N GLU A 98 -10.16 -16.22 15.33
CA GLU A 98 -10.24 -15.88 16.61
C GLU A 98 -10.21 -16.91 17.48
N VAL A 99 -10.55 -17.87 17.42
CA VAL A 99 -10.53 -18.99 18.22
C VAL A 99 -10.36 -18.86 19.33
#